data_fc2fd8183e1527a5e5f125f3d3a55765
#
_entry.id   fc2fd8183e1527a5e5f125f3d3a55765
#
_cell.length_a   1.000
_cell.length_b   1.000
_cell.length_c   1.000
_cell.angle_alpha   90.00
_cell.angle_beta   90.00
_cell.angle_gamma   90.00
#
_symmetry.space_group_name_H-M   'P 1'
#
loop_
_entity.id
_entity.type
_entity.pdbx_description
1 polymer ?
#
loop_
_entity_poly.entity_id
_entity_poly.type
_entity_poly.pdbx_seq_one_letter_code
_entity_poly.pdbx_strand_id
1 'polypeptide(L)'
;MKSAEIREAFLRFFEEQGHTRVASSSLIPNNDPTLLFTNAGMNQFKDCFLGAEKRAYTRAVSSQKCVRAGGKHNDLENVGYTARHHTFFEMLGNFSFGDYFKRDAITFAWTFLTSEQWLNLPKEKLWVTVYATDDEAYDIWTKEVGVPAERMVRIGDNKGAPYASDNFWTMGDTGPCGPCTEIFYDHGADIWGGPPGSPEEDGDRYIEIWNNVFMQFNRTADGVLHPLPAPSVDTGMGLERVSAVLQHVHSNYEIDLFQNLLAAAAKAIGCSNEGQASLKVVADHIRSCGFLIADGVLPSNEGRGYVLRRIIRRACRHGNKLGAKGSFFYQIVAALAAEMGDAFPELKSQQAHIERVLKAEEEQFAKTLEQGLRILEQDLAQLQGDVVPGDVVFKLYDTYGFPMDLTADIARERELTIDEAGFEREMDAQRERARSASAFGMDYNSVVKVDSATEFLGYDATEGQGKIIALYKDGQAVDQLGEGEQGVVVLDRTPFYAESGGQVGDSGFLQAGAARFDVRDTTKTGGAFLHHGVVASGALLIG
;
A
#
# COMPACT_ATOMS: atom_id res chain seq x y z
N MET A 1 3.99 27.24 -2.45
CA MET A 1 3.20 26.52 -3.47
C MET A 1 2.38 25.41 -2.80
N LYS A 2 1.15 25.25 -3.22
CA LYS A 2 0.33 24.14 -2.78
C LYS A 2 0.80 22.82 -3.42
N SER A 3 0.54 21.70 -2.77
CA SER A 3 0.93 20.39 -3.29
C SER A 3 0.39 20.13 -4.71
N ALA A 4 -0.86 20.49 -4.98
CA ALA A 4 -1.45 20.38 -6.32
C ALA A 4 -0.71 21.22 -7.38
N GLU A 5 -0.24 22.39 -7.00
CA GLU A 5 0.53 23.26 -7.89
C GLU A 5 1.92 22.68 -8.20
N ILE A 6 2.55 22.06 -7.20
CA ILE A 6 3.85 21.40 -7.39
C ILE A 6 3.72 20.22 -8.34
N ARG A 7 2.68 19.40 -8.15
CA ARG A 7 2.38 18.27 -9.04
C ARG A 7 2.24 18.76 -10.50
N GLU A 8 1.43 19.76 -10.72
CA GLU A 8 1.19 20.31 -12.06
C GLU A 8 2.44 20.96 -12.65
N ALA A 9 3.23 21.66 -11.84
CA ALA A 9 4.49 22.26 -12.28
C ALA A 9 5.48 21.21 -12.77
N PHE A 10 5.61 20.09 -12.04
CA PHE A 10 6.49 18.99 -12.44
C PHE A 10 6.05 18.37 -13.77
N LEU A 11 4.78 18.08 -13.91
CA LEU A 11 4.25 17.49 -15.14
C LEU A 11 4.46 18.42 -16.34
N ARG A 12 4.17 19.72 -16.16
CA ARG A 12 4.33 20.72 -17.20
C ARG A 12 5.79 20.96 -17.58
N PHE A 13 6.70 21.02 -16.60
CA PHE A 13 8.12 21.17 -16.87
C PHE A 13 8.63 20.08 -17.81
N PHE A 14 8.32 18.82 -17.51
CA PHE A 14 8.80 17.72 -18.34
C PHE A 14 8.06 17.60 -19.68
N GLU A 15 6.81 18.03 -19.76
CA GLU A 15 6.13 18.14 -21.05
C GLU A 15 6.85 19.14 -21.95
N GLU A 16 7.32 20.26 -21.39
CA GLU A 16 8.12 21.24 -22.12
C GLU A 16 9.48 20.66 -22.57
N GLN A 17 9.97 19.64 -21.90
CA GLN A 17 11.18 18.91 -22.28
C GLN A 17 10.89 17.69 -23.18
N GLY A 18 9.73 17.64 -23.80
CA GLY A 18 9.37 16.60 -24.76
C GLY A 18 8.85 15.31 -24.17
N HIS A 19 8.49 15.28 -22.90
CA HIS A 19 7.93 14.10 -22.25
C HIS A 19 6.43 14.02 -22.48
N THR A 20 5.92 12.79 -22.69
CA THR A 20 4.49 12.53 -22.74
C THR A 20 3.97 12.38 -21.31
N ARG A 21 2.92 13.13 -20.98
CA ARG A 21 2.24 12.99 -19.69
C ARG A 21 1.46 11.68 -19.69
N VAL A 22 1.81 10.78 -18.78
CA VAL A 22 1.18 9.47 -18.62
C VAL A 22 0.43 9.46 -17.30
N ALA A 23 -0.83 9.04 -17.31
CA ALA A 23 -1.64 8.94 -16.11
C ALA A 23 -1.05 7.92 -15.12
N SER A 24 -1.31 8.11 -13.84
CA SER A 24 -0.97 7.13 -12.80
C SER A 24 -1.60 5.78 -13.13
N SER A 25 -0.82 4.72 -13.03
CA SER A 25 -1.37 3.37 -13.12
C SER A 25 -2.10 2.97 -11.84
N SER A 26 -2.89 1.89 -11.91
CA SER A 26 -3.57 1.32 -10.75
C SER A 26 -2.57 0.92 -9.66
N LEU A 27 -3.00 0.95 -8.42
CA LEU A 27 -2.25 0.41 -7.28
C LEU A 27 -2.11 -1.11 -7.36
N ILE A 28 -2.96 -1.78 -8.16
CA ILE A 28 -2.84 -3.22 -8.41
C ILE A 28 -1.96 -3.40 -9.67
N PRO A 29 -0.72 -3.90 -9.53
CA PRO A 29 0.16 -4.08 -10.68
C PRO A 29 -0.38 -5.16 -11.63
N ASN A 30 -0.44 -4.85 -12.93
CA ASN A 30 -0.99 -5.77 -13.92
C ASN A 30 -0.02 -6.86 -14.37
N ASN A 31 1.30 -6.57 -14.35
CA ASN A 31 2.31 -7.40 -15.00
C ASN A 31 3.40 -7.91 -14.07
N ASP A 32 3.23 -7.78 -12.76
CA ASP A 32 4.24 -8.21 -11.80
C ASP A 32 3.61 -8.97 -10.63
N PRO A 33 3.58 -10.33 -10.71
CA PRO A 33 3.01 -11.13 -9.63
C PRO A 33 3.84 -11.10 -8.33
N THR A 34 5.06 -10.54 -8.37
CA THR A 34 5.91 -10.40 -7.19
C THR A 34 5.57 -9.20 -6.34
N LEU A 35 4.79 -8.25 -6.87
CA LEU A 35 4.37 -7.04 -6.17
C LEU A 35 2.91 -7.12 -5.75
N LEU A 36 2.64 -6.84 -4.48
CA LEU A 36 1.26 -6.66 -4.00
C LEU A 36 0.68 -5.36 -4.54
N PHE A 37 1.44 -4.28 -4.46
CA PHE A 37 0.98 -2.95 -4.88
C PHE A 37 2.03 -2.24 -5.71
N THR A 38 1.58 -1.33 -6.55
CA THR A 38 2.46 -0.35 -7.19
C THR A 38 3.14 0.46 -6.09
N ASN A 39 4.48 0.44 -6.07
CA ASN A 39 5.29 1.06 -5.02
C ASN A 39 6.31 2.06 -5.55
N ALA A 40 6.35 2.27 -6.85
CA ALA A 40 7.25 3.22 -7.52
C ALA A 40 6.69 3.63 -8.88
N GLY A 41 7.08 4.79 -9.35
CA GLY A 41 6.64 5.31 -10.65
C GLY A 41 7.06 4.48 -11.84
N MET A 42 8.16 3.73 -11.71
CA MET A 42 8.68 2.91 -12.79
C MET A 42 7.85 1.62 -13.02
N ASN A 43 7.02 1.21 -12.08
CA ASN A 43 6.35 -0.10 -12.17
C ASN A 43 5.52 -0.24 -13.46
N GLN A 44 4.78 0.79 -13.86
CA GLN A 44 4.00 0.72 -15.10
C GLN A 44 4.85 0.70 -16.36
N PHE A 45 6.12 1.08 -16.27
CA PHE A 45 7.05 1.15 -17.40
C PHE A 45 8.07 0.00 -17.40
N LYS A 46 7.93 -0.96 -16.49
CA LYS A 46 8.88 -2.08 -16.35
C LYS A 46 9.20 -2.75 -17.67
N ASP A 47 8.18 -3.09 -18.45
CA ASP A 47 8.36 -3.77 -19.74
C ASP A 47 9.02 -2.88 -20.78
N CYS A 48 8.87 -1.55 -20.67
CA CYS A 48 9.59 -0.60 -21.53
C CYS A 48 11.08 -0.62 -21.24
N PHE A 49 11.47 -0.68 -19.97
CA PHE A 49 12.88 -0.76 -19.55
C PHE A 49 13.51 -2.10 -19.94
N LEU A 50 12.73 -3.18 -19.90
CA LEU A 50 13.18 -4.52 -20.31
C LEU A 50 13.25 -4.70 -21.83
N GLY A 51 12.71 -3.75 -22.60
CA GLY A 51 12.63 -3.85 -24.05
C GLY A 51 11.51 -4.77 -24.56
N ALA A 52 10.66 -5.28 -23.66
CA ALA A 52 9.55 -6.16 -24.00
C ALA A 52 8.35 -5.41 -24.58
N GLU A 53 8.25 -4.10 -24.31
CA GLU A 53 7.17 -3.23 -24.80
C GLU A 53 7.77 -1.98 -25.40
N LYS A 54 7.23 -1.56 -26.55
CA LYS A 54 7.54 -0.27 -27.17
C LYS A 54 6.28 0.60 -27.16
N ARG A 55 6.42 1.82 -26.67
CA ARG A 55 5.34 2.81 -26.70
C ARG A 55 5.62 3.85 -27.77
N ALA A 56 4.60 4.66 -28.10
CA ALA A 56 4.73 5.70 -29.10
C ALA A 56 5.67 6.85 -28.67
N TYR A 57 6.12 6.85 -27.43
CA TYR A 57 7.01 7.88 -26.85
C TYR A 57 8.25 7.23 -26.25
N THR A 58 9.35 7.98 -26.21
CA THR A 58 10.61 7.60 -25.56
C THR A 58 10.87 8.36 -24.28
N ARG A 59 10.06 9.39 -24.00
CA ARG A 59 10.11 10.19 -22.77
C ARG A 59 8.73 10.23 -22.14
N ALA A 60 8.64 9.92 -20.85
CA ALA A 60 7.39 9.97 -20.12
C ALA A 60 7.53 10.74 -18.81
N VAL A 61 6.43 11.33 -18.36
CA VAL A 61 6.33 11.97 -17.03
C VAL A 61 5.02 11.58 -16.40
N SER A 62 5.04 11.29 -15.09
CA SER A 62 3.84 10.93 -14.36
C SER A 62 3.90 11.36 -12.91
N SER A 63 2.72 11.48 -12.30
CA SER A 63 2.56 11.47 -10.84
C SER A 63 1.89 10.16 -10.48
N GLN A 64 2.66 9.22 -9.95
CA GLN A 64 2.22 7.86 -9.67
C GLN A 64 1.78 7.71 -8.23
N LYS A 65 0.56 7.22 -8.02
CA LYS A 65 0.13 6.78 -6.70
C LYS A 65 0.84 5.48 -6.32
N CYS A 66 1.35 5.43 -5.09
CA CYS A 66 2.15 4.32 -4.58
C CYS A 66 1.69 3.92 -3.18
N VAL A 67 1.77 2.63 -2.88
CA VAL A 67 1.50 2.08 -1.54
C VAL A 67 2.68 1.23 -1.07
N ARG A 68 3.14 1.50 0.15
CA ARG A 68 4.19 0.72 0.83
C ARG A 68 3.68 0.31 2.22
N ALA A 69 2.85 -0.70 2.26
CA ALA A 69 2.18 -1.15 3.49
C ALA A 69 2.12 -2.68 3.61
N GLY A 70 2.96 -3.39 2.91
CA GLY A 70 3.01 -4.85 2.98
C GLY A 70 4.10 -5.42 2.08
N GLY A 71 4.47 -6.66 2.30
CA GLY A 71 5.51 -7.32 1.53
C GLY A 71 6.91 -6.77 1.80
N LYS A 72 7.71 -6.65 0.74
CA LYS A 72 9.11 -6.25 0.80
C LYS A 72 9.30 -4.78 1.20
N HIS A 73 8.35 -3.90 0.85
CA HIS A 73 8.37 -2.48 1.17
C HIS A 73 7.21 -2.16 2.10
N ASN A 74 7.48 -2.08 3.40
CA ASN A 74 6.46 -1.87 4.42
C ASN A 74 6.88 -0.75 5.36
N ASP A 75 6.21 0.40 5.23
CA ASP A 75 6.45 1.57 6.08
C ASP A 75 5.41 1.71 7.21
N LEU A 76 4.50 0.73 7.35
CA LEU A 76 3.34 0.84 8.24
C LEU A 76 3.71 1.20 9.69
N GLU A 77 4.72 0.56 10.25
CA GLU A 77 5.11 0.81 11.66
C GLU A 77 5.70 2.21 11.91
N ASN A 78 6.23 2.85 10.88
CA ASN A 78 6.83 4.17 11.01
C ASN A 78 5.82 5.31 10.90
N VAL A 79 4.63 5.02 10.36
CA VAL A 79 3.58 6.02 10.14
C VAL A 79 3.06 6.57 11.46
N GLY A 80 3.07 7.88 11.58
CA GLY A 80 2.67 8.61 12.78
C GLY A 80 3.84 9.00 13.70
N TYR A 81 4.98 8.32 13.57
CA TYR A 81 6.14 8.48 14.45
C TYR A 81 7.35 9.12 13.76
N THR A 82 7.31 9.27 12.46
CA THR A 82 8.34 9.96 11.68
C THR A 82 7.72 11.09 10.87
N ALA A 83 8.56 12.00 10.42
CA ALA A 83 8.12 13.16 9.63
C ALA A 83 7.82 12.82 8.16
N ARG A 84 8.26 11.67 7.68
CA ARG A 84 8.38 11.38 6.23
C ARG A 84 7.82 10.05 5.75
N HIS A 85 7.38 9.17 6.63
CA HIS A 85 6.87 7.84 6.21
C HIS A 85 5.36 7.84 6.05
N HIS A 86 4.91 7.24 4.96
CA HIS A 86 3.50 7.12 4.59
C HIS A 86 3.20 5.74 4.04
N THR A 87 1.98 5.26 4.25
CA THR A 87 1.51 4.04 3.57
C THR A 87 1.15 4.32 2.12
N PHE A 88 0.69 5.54 1.84
CA PHE A 88 0.41 6.04 0.50
C PHE A 88 1.23 7.30 0.25
N PHE A 89 1.81 7.42 -0.93
CA PHE A 89 2.47 8.65 -1.36
C PHE A 89 2.40 8.79 -2.88
N GLU A 90 2.65 10.00 -3.38
CA GLU A 90 2.76 10.26 -4.80
C GLU A 90 4.23 10.35 -5.19
N MET A 91 4.61 9.58 -6.19
CA MET A 91 5.95 9.65 -6.76
C MET A 91 5.89 10.35 -8.11
N LEU A 92 6.50 11.53 -8.16
CA LEU A 92 6.71 12.29 -9.39
C LEU A 92 7.92 11.70 -10.11
N GLY A 93 7.76 11.35 -11.37
CA GLY A 93 8.85 10.72 -12.11
C GLY A 93 8.91 11.16 -13.56
N ASN A 94 10.14 11.33 -14.05
CA ASN A 94 10.44 11.44 -15.47
C ASN A 94 11.27 10.24 -15.91
N PHE A 95 11.01 9.78 -17.12
CA PHE A 95 11.53 8.51 -17.63
C PHE A 95 12.07 8.70 -19.04
N SER A 96 13.22 8.08 -19.32
CA SER A 96 13.81 8.02 -20.65
C SER A 96 14.03 6.57 -21.04
N PHE A 97 13.42 6.14 -22.13
CA PHE A 97 13.54 4.78 -22.66
C PHE A 97 14.55 4.80 -23.80
N GLY A 98 15.85 4.82 -23.44
CA GLY A 98 16.93 4.85 -24.42
C GLY A 98 17.08 6.16 -25.18
N ASP A 99 16.49 7.25 -24.71
CA ASP A 99 16.56 8.57 -25.34
C ASP A 99 17.71 9.39 -24.74
N TYR A 100 17.48 10.09 -23.62
CA TYR A 100 18.54 10.80 -22.90
C TYR A 100 19.08 9.98 -21.74
N PHE A 101 20.21 10.39 -21.20
CA PHE A 101 20.85 9.70 -20.09
C PHE A 101 21.32 10.69 -19.00
N LYS A 102 22.46 10.46 -18.37
CA LYS A 102 22.92 11.17 -17.16
C LYS A 102 22.91 12.69 -17.29
N ARG A 103 23.49 13.23 -18.37
CA ARG A 103 23.63 14.70 -18.52
C ARG A 103 22.29 15.39 -18.53
N ASP A 104 21.38 14.96 -19.39
CA ASP A 104 20.07 15.61 -19.50
C ASP A 104 19.23 15.38 -18.25
N ALA A 105 19.25 14.16 -17.69
CA ALA A 105 18.53 13.87 -16.46
C ALA A 105 18.95 14.79 -15.31
N ILE A 106 20.25 14.92 -15.11
CA ILE A 106 20.81 15.79 -14.06
C ILE A 106 20.48 17.26 -14.32
N THR A 107 20.61 17.69 -15.55
CA THR A 107 20.32 19.08 -15.96
C THR A 107 18.84 19.40 -15.76
N PHE A 108 17.94 18.51 -16.16
CA PHE A 108 16.49 18.68 -15.93
C PHE A 108 16.17 18.78 -14.45
N ALA A 109 16.71 17.87 -13.65
CA ALA A 109 16.44 17.85 -12.21
C ALA A 109 16.90 19.14 -11.53
N TRP A 110 18.11 19.60 -11.82
CA TRP A 110 18.64 20.82 -11.24
C TRP A 110 17.88 22.07 -11.69
N THR A 111 17.55 22.15 -12.97
CA THR A 111 16.78 23.26 -13.52
C THR A 111 15.40 23.34 -12.87
N PHE A 112 14.70 22.22 -12.75
CA PHE A 112 13.38 22.21 -12.12
C PHE A 112 13.45 22.66 -10.65
N LEU A 113 14.42 22.16 -9.90
CA LEU A 113 14.54 22.49 -8.48
C LEU A 113 14.98 23.92 -8.22
N THR A 114 15.88 24.49 -9.02
CA THR A 114 16.57 25.74 -8.68
C THR A 114 16.18 26.94 -9.51
N SER A 115 15.54 26.76 -10.66
CA SER A 115 15.13 27.88 -11.54
C SER A 115 14.01 28.70 -10.89
N GLU A 116 14.08 30.04 -11.03
CA GLU A 116 13.04 30.95 -10.54
C GLU A 116 11.67 30.65 -11.14
N GLN A 117 11.62 30.17 -12.38
CA GLN A 117 10.37 29.81 -13.06
C GLN A 117 9.70 28.59 -12.47
N TRP A 118 10.43 27.76 -11.77
CA TRP A 118 9.95 26.48 -11.24
C TRP A 118 9.95 26.47 -9.73
N LEU A 119 10.75 25.63 -9.05
CA LEU A 119 10.68 25.54 -7.61
C LEU A 119 11.53 26.57 -6.87
N ASN A 120 12.53 27.15 -7.54
CA ASN A 120 13.38 28.21 -6.97
C ASN A 120 13.95 27.87 -5.59
N LEU A 121 14.41 26.63 -5.40
CA LEU A 121 15.03 26.22 -4.15
C LEU A 121 16.42 26.84 -3.99
N PRO A 122 16.82 27.18 -2.76
CA PRO A 122 18.16 27.68 -2.50
C PRO A 122 19.21 26.59 -2.78
N LYS A 123 20.13 26.87 -3.69
CA LYS A 123 21.16 25.91 -4.14
C LYS A 123 22.03 25.42 -2.99
N GLU A 124 22.34 26.31 -2.05
CA GLU A 124 23.21 26.01 -0.90
C GLU A 124 22.62 24.99 0.07
N LYS A 125 21.33 24.70 -0.02
CA LYS A 125 20.66 23.71 0.81
C LYS A 125 20.56 22.34 0.15
N LEU A 126 21.01 22.22 -1.08
CA LEU A 126 20.92 20.99 -1.85
C LEU A 126 22.24 20.21 -1.78
N TRP A 127 22.14 18.96 -1.35
CA TRP A 127 23.24 18.01 -1.30
C TRP A 127 22.99 16.91 -2.32
N VAL A 128 24.06 16.39 -2.90
CA VAL A 128 23.96 15.38 -3.96
C VAL A 128 24.83 14.20 -3.65
N THR A 129 24.27 12.99 -3.81
CA THR A 129 25.03 11.75 -3.75
C THR A 129 25.22 11.18 -5.14
N VAL A 130 26.32 10.46 -5.34
CA VAL A 130 26.55 9.62 -6.51
C VAL A 130 27.11 8.29 -6.05
N TYR A 131 26.97 7.26 -6.87
CA TYR A 131 27.63 5.99 -6.62
C TYR A 131 29.14 6.20 -6.68
N ALA A 132 29.89 5.56 -5.77
CA ALA A 132 31.33 5.85 -5.55
C ALA A 132 32.18 5.80 -6.82
N THR A 133 31.84 4.93 -7.76
CA THR A 133 32.59 4.75 -9.02
C THR A 133 31.96 5.46 -10.23
N ASP A 134 30.84 6.17 -10.03
CA ASP A 134 30.20 6.91 -11.12
C ASP A 134 30.83 8.28 -11.27
N ASP A 135 32.00 8.31 -11.87
CA ASP A 135 32.74 9.57 -12.12
C ASP A 135 32.04 10.46 -13.13
N GLU A 136 31.34 9.89 -14.09
CA GLU A 136 30.58 10.65 -15.09
C GLU A 136 29.51 11.53 -14.43
N ALA A 137 28.69 10.93 -13.55
CA ALA A 137 27.68 11.68 -12.81
C ALA A 137 28.33 12.74 -11.90
N TYR A 138 29.40 12.37 -11.19
CA TYR A 138 30.12 13.30 -10.32
C TYR A 138 30.64 14.50 -11.11
N ASP A 139 31.24 14.28 -12.27
CA ASP A 139 31.78 15.35 -13.10
C ASP A 139 30.68 16.25 -13.70
N ILE A 140 29.55 15.68 -14.08
CA ILE A 140 28.40 16.48 -14.56
C ILE A 140 27.93 17.41 -13.45
N TRP A 141 27.76 16.91 -12.25
CA TRP A 141 27.32 17.71 -11.10
C TRP A 141 28.31 18.83 -10.75
N THR A 142 29.60 18.51 -10.71
CA THR A 142 30.62 19.49 -10.25
C THR A 142 31.08 20.43 -11.35
N LYS A 143 31.30 19.95 -12.57
CA LYS A 143 31.90 20.73 -13.65
C LYS A 143 30.87 21.41 -14.51
N GLU A 144 29.73 20.78 -14.80
CA GLU A 144 28.70 21.34 -15.67
C GLU A 144 27.62 22.08 -14.89
N VAL A 145 27.11 21.49 -13.81
CA VAL A 145 26.08 22.09 -12.96
C VAL A 145 26.68 23.09 -11.97
N GLY A 146 27.85 22.77 -11.42
CA GLY A 146 28.57 23.63 -10.50
C GLY A 146 28.26 23.43 -9.03
N VAL A 147 27.84 22.22 -8.64
CA VAL A 147 27.66 21.88 -7.23
C VAL A 147 29.03 21.81 -6.57
N PRO A 148 29.26 22.53 -5.46
CA PRO A 148 30.56 22.47 -4.77
C PRO A 148 30.87 21.07 -4.24
N ALA A 149 32.15 20.71 -4.26
CA ALA A 149 32.58 19.38 -3.81
C ALA A 149 32.18 19.08 -2.35
N GLU A 150 32.09 20.10 -1.50
CA GLU A 150 31.70 19.93 -0.09
C GLU A 150 30.24 19.48 0.09
N ARG A 151 29.41 19.61 -0.94
CA ARG A 151 28.03 19.12 -0.94
C ARG A 151 27.82 17.92 -1.86
N MET A 152 28.91 17.34 -2.36
CA MET A 152 28.89 16.10 -3.13
C MET A 152 29.37 14.95 -2.26
N VAL A 153 28.64 13.84 -2.24
CA VAL A 153 28.97 12.66 -1.45
C VAL A 153 29.01 11.43 -2.35
N ARG A 154 30.12 10.69 -2.30
CA ARG A 154 30.25 9.40 -2.97
C ARG A 154 29.84 8.29 -2.00
N ILE A 155 28.88 7.47 -2.40
CA ILE A 155 28.39 6.35 -1.60
C ILE A 155 28.78 5.05 -2.28
N GLY A 156 29.53 4.21 -1.55
CA GLY A 156 29.95 2.90 -2.02
C GLY A 156 28.99 1.79 -1.69
N ASP A 157 29.46 0.56 -1.74
CA ASP A 157 28.69 -0.64 -1.43
C ASP A 157 28.53 -0.77 0.09
N ASN A 158 27.56 -0.04 0.64
CA ASN A 158 27.35 0.10 2.08
C ASN A 158 26.36 -0.90 2.67
N LYS A 159 25.92 -1.90 1.89
CA LYS A 159 24.95 -2.92 2.32
C LYS A 159 25.50 -4.34 2.27
N GLY A 160 26.82 -4.51 2.37
CA GLY A 160 27.48 -5.78 2.64
C GLY A 160 27.77 -6.69 1.45
N ALA A 161 27.53 -6.26 0.22
CA ALA A 161 27.82 -7.05 -0.99
C ALA A 161 28.16 -6.12 -2.16
N PRO A 162 28.81 -6.63 -3.23
CA PRO A 162 29.05 -5.84 -4.43
C PRO A 162 27.75 -5.33 -5.04
N TYR A 163 27.71 -4.05 -5.39
CA TYR A 163 26.54 -3.34 -5.91
C TYR A 163 25.34 -3.28 -4.96
N ALA A 164 25.50 -3.66 -3.70
CA ALA A 164 24.53 -3.45 -2.64
C ALA A 164 24.77 -2.09 -2.00
N SER A 165 24.12 -1.07 -2.49
CA SER A 165 24.36 0.32 -2.12
C SER A 165 23.08 1.13 -2.16
N ASP A 166 23.01 2.18 -1.34
CA ASP A 166 21.95 3.19 -1.43
C ASP A 166 21.98 3.90 -2.79
N ASN A 167 23.14 3.95 -3.45
CA ASN A 167 23.32 4.61 -4.74
C ASN A 167 23.54 3.63 -5.90
N PHE A 168 23.11 2.39 -5.74
CA PHE A 168 23.03 1.44 -6.85
C PHE A 168 21.72 0.70 -6.78
N TRP A 169 20.89 0.87 -7.83
CA TRP A 169 19.55 0.31 -7.88
C TRP A 169 19.53 -0.97 -8.68
N THR A 170 18.77 -1.96 -8.20
CA THR A 170 18.52 -3.21 -8.90
C THR A 170 17.01 -3.47 -8.94
N MET A 171 16.51 -3.94 -10.09
CA MET A 171 15.10 -4.32 -10.24
C MET A 171 14.78 -5.61 -9.45
N GLY A 172 15.78 -6.50 -9.35
CA GLY A 172 15.70 -7.77 -8.65
C GLY A 172 17.09 -8.41 -8.64
N ASP A 173 17.16 -9.72 -8.41
CA ASP A 173 18.42 -10.45 -8.43
C ASP A 173 19.05 -10.48 -9.84
N THR A 174 18.21 -10.35 -10.85
CA THR A 174 18.61 -10.25 -12.27
C THR A 174 17.82 -9.11 -12.93
N GLY A 175 18.30 -8.65 -14.07
CA GLY A 175 17.63 -7.64 -14.89
C GLY A 175 18.31 -6.28 -14.86
N PRO A 176 17.64 -5.23 -15.35
CA PRO A 176 18.20 -3.89 -15.42
C PRO A 176 18.62 -3.35 -14.07
N CYS A 177 19.79 -2.70 -14.04
CA CYS A 177 20.33 -2.09 -12.83
C CYS A 177 21.31 -0.99 -13.22
N GLY A 178 21.70 -0.19 -12.24
CA GLY A 178 22.68 0.86 -12.46
C GLY A 178 22.83 1.81 -11.29
N PRO A 179 23.81 2.71 -11.37
CA PRO A 179 24.06 3.68 -10.32
C PRO A 179 22.95 4.73 -10.26
N CYS A 180 22.77 5.26 -9.06
CA CYS A 180 21.81 6.35 -8.82
C CYS A 180 22.53 7.61 -8.38
N THR A 181 21.86 8.73 -8.59
CA THR A 181 22.20 10.00 -7.95
C THR A 181 20.98 10.51 -7.20
N GLU A 182 21.19 10.88 -5.94
CA GLU A 182 20.11 11.36 -5.08
C GLU A 182 20.34 12.83 -4.74
N ILE A 183 19.24 13.58 -4.64
CA ILE A 183 19.28 14.98 -4.23
C ILE A 183 18.61 15.08 -2.86
N PHE A 184 19.33 15.67 -1.90
CA PHE A 184 18.90 15.87 -0.52
C PHE A 184 18.69 17.35 -0.25
N TYR A 185 17.74 17.65 0.62
CA TYR A 185 17.50 19.01 1.10
C TYR A 185 17.87 19.11 2.58
N ASP A 186 18.64 20.15 2.93
CA ASP A 186 19.02 20.48 4.30
C ASP A 186 17.92 21.34 4.94
N HIS A 187 17.17 20.77 5.86
CA HIS A 187 16.10 21.48 6.60
C HIS A 187 16.62 22.46 7.65
N GLY A 188 17.93 22.49 7.88
CA GLY A 188 18.54 23.45 8.79
C GLY A 188 19.02 22.87 10.09
N ALA A 189 19.86 23.64 10.78
CA ALA A 189 20.54 23.19 12.00
C ALA A 189 19.62 22.94 13.19
N ASP A 190 18.40 23.43 13.15
CA ASP A 190 17.40 23.19 14.20
C ASP A 190 16.88 21.76 14.21
N ILE A 191 17.10 21.01 13.15
CA ILE A 191 16.68 19.62 13.02
C ILE A 191 17.90 18.72 13.20
N TRP A 192 17.76 17.70 14.05
CA TRP A 192 18.85 16.75 14.25
C TRP A 192 19.08 15.87 13.01
N GLY A 193 20.34 15.68 12.67
CA GLY A 193 20.77 14.84 11.57
C GLY A 193 22.06 15.32 10.95
N GLY A 194 22.66 14.47 10.11
CA GLY A 194 23.87 14.77 9.38
C GLY A 194 23.69 14.51 7.89
N PRO A 195 24.63 15.00 7.06
CA PRO A 195 24.55 14.82 5.62
C PRO A 195 24.62 13.32 5.25
N PRO A 196 24.16 12.96 4.04
CA PRO A 196 24.23 11.58 3.58
C PRO A 196 25.66 11.06 3.64
N GLY A 197 25.83 9.81 4.08
CA GLY A 197 27.13 9.19 4.30
C GLY A 197 27.77 9.49 5.66
N SER A 198 27.17 10.36 6.47
CA SER A 198 27.66 10.66 7.83
C SER A 198 27.05 9.69 8.87
N PRO A 199 27.62 9.61 10.08
CA PRO A 199 27.05 8.78 11.15
C PRO A 199 25.61 9.15 11.54
N GLU A 200 25.22 10.41 11.37
CA GLU A 200 23.90 10.94 11.73
C GLU A 200 22.94 11.06 10.52
N GLU A 201 23.20 10.31 9.45
CA GLU A 201 22.39 10.39 8.21
C GLU A 201 20.93 9.97 8.41
N ASP A 202 20.65 9.18 9.44
CA ASP A 202 19.28 8.71 9.73
C ASP A 202 18.38 9.80 10.32
N GLY A 203 18.95 10.96 10.69
CA GLY A 203 18.17 12.09 11.20
C GLY A 203 17.33 12.75 10.11
N ASP A 204 16.43 13.61 10.54
CA ASP A 204 15.46 14.26 9.67
C ASP A 204 15.95 15.60 9.09
N ARG A 205 17.20 15.99 9.33
CA ARG A 205 17.74 17.25 8.80
C ARG A 205 17.94 17.22 7.29
N TYR A 206 18.64 16.19 6.80
CA TYR A 206 18.92 16.02 5.37
C TYR A 206 18.00 14.95 4.81
N ILE A 207 17.00 15.36 4.03
CA ILE A 207 15.99 14.47 3.49
C ILE A 207 16.18 14.30 1.99
N GLU A 208 16.26 13.06 1.53
CA GLU A 208 16.27 12.75 0.11
C GLU A 208 14.93 13.17 -0.49
N ILE A 209 14.98 14.05 -1.51
CA ILE A 209 13.78 14.54 -2.18
C ILE A 209 13.64 13.98 -3.59
N TRP A 210 14.73 13.60 -4.26
CA TRP A 210 14.67 13.09 -5.62
C TRP A 210 15.76 12.05 -5.85
N ASN A 211 15.38 10.90 -6.40
CA ASN A 211 16.30 9.85 -6.80
C ASN A 211 16.27 9.70 -8.33
N ASN A 212 17.44 9.75 -8.97
CA ASN A 212 17.62 9.53 -10.40
C ASN A 212 18.40 8.23 -10.60
N VAL A 213 17.81 7.24 -11.25
CA VAL A 213 18.41 5.93 -11.51
C VAL A 213 18.88 5.87 -12.96
N PHE A 214 20.14 5.50 -13.15
CA PHE A 214 20.73 5.33 -14.47
C PHE A 214 20.86 3.84 -14.78
N MET A 215 19.84 3.30 -15.44
CA MET A 215 19.84 1.90 -15.86
C MET A 215 20.77 1.70 -17.04
N GLN A 216 21.99 1.24 -16.76
CA GLN A 216 23.01 1.05 -17.79
C GLN A 216 23.50 -0.38 -17.90
N PHE A 217 23.13 -1.26 -16.97
CA PHE A 217 23.54 -2.65 -16.97
C PHE A 217 22.36 -3.61 -16.92
N ASN A 218 22.60 -4.82 -17.41
CA ASN A 218 21.73 -5.97 -17.18
C ASN A 218 22.52 -6.98 -16.36
N ARG A 219 21.99 -7.37 -15.20
CA ARG A 219 22.59 -8.36 -14.31
C ARG A 219 22.08 -9.75 -14.66
N THR A 220 23.01 -10.66 -14.96
CA THR A 220 22.70 -12.07 -15.22
C THR A 220 22.76 -12.88 -13.91
N ALA A 221 22.25 -14.14 -13.97
CA ALA A 221 22.14 -15.00 -12.79
C ALA A 221 23.49 -15.29 -12.10
N ASP A 222 24.60 -15.22 -12.85
CA ASP A 222 25.96 -15.36 -12.33
C ASP A 222 26.49 -14.10 -11.61
N GLY A 223 25.67 -13.03 -11.55
CA GLY A 223 26.02 -11.78 -10.91
C GLY A 223 26.84 -10.82 -11.79
N VAL A 224 27.08 -11.16 -13.03
CA VAL A 224 27.85 -10.32 -13.96
C VAL A 224 26.96 -9.20 -14.52
N LEU A 225 27.50 -7.98 -14.53
CA LEU A 225 26.84 -6.82 -15.13
C LEU A 225 27.27 -6.65 -16.58
N HIS A 226 26.30 -6.70 -17.48
CA HIS A 226 26.52 -6.49 -18.92
C HIS A 226 25.94 -5.13 -19.32
N PRO A 227 26.66 -4.33 -20.17
CA PRO A 227 26.11 -3.06 -20.63
C PRO A 227 24.78 -3.24 -21.36
N LEU A 228 23.81 -2.37 -21.08
CA LEU A 228 22.54 -2.33 -21.83
C LEU A 228 22.77 -1.62 -23.16
N PRO A 229 22.17 -2.12 -24.27
CA PRO A 229 22.25 -1.47 -25.58
C PRO A 229 21.63 -0.07 -25.60
N ALA A 230 20.57 0.14 -24.80
CA ALA A 230 19.86 1.41 -24.71
C ALA A 230 19.70 1.82 -23.24
N PRO A 231 20.74 2.49 -22.67
CA PRO A 231 20.65 2.98 -21.29
C PRO A 231 19.44 3.88 -21.08
N SER A 232 18.79 3.71 -19.94
CA SER A 232 17.51 4.37 -19.63
C SER A 232 17.57 5.11 -18.31
N VAL A 233 16.64 6.03 -18.11
CA VAL A 233 16.54 6.83 -16.89
C VAL A 233 15.19 6.59 -16.24
N ASP A 234 15.23 6.31 -14.94
CA ASP A 234 14.08 6.25 -14.05
C ASP A 234 14.30 7.25 -12.92
N THR A 235 13.31 8.08 -12.62
CA THR A 235 13.42 9.00 -11.49
C THR A 235 12.19 8.94 -10.60
N GLY A 236 12.37 9.32 -9.33
CA GLY A 236 11.28 9.41 -8.37
C GLY A 236 11.50 10.52 -7.36
N MET A 237 10.55 11.45 -7.30
CA MET A 237 10.52 12.51 -6.31
C MET A 237 9.24 12.41 -5.51
N GLY A 238 9.36 12.31 -4.17
CA GLY A 238 8.19 12.30 -3.29
C GLY A 238 7.50 13.64 -3.27
N LEU A 239 6.24 13.69 -3.72
CA LEU A 239 5.48 14.95 -3.72
C LEU A 239 5.37 15.53 -2.32
N GLU A 240 5.08 14.70 -1.32
CA GLU A 240 4.91 15.14 0.07
C GLU A 240 6.20 15.76 0.63
N ARG A 241 7.35 15.15 0.32
CA ARG A 241 8.66 15.66 0.77
C ARG A 241 9.01 17.00 0.15
N VAL A 242 8.84 17.16 -1.14
CA VAL A 242 9.15 18.42 -1.82
C VAL A 242 8.13 19.50 -1.45
N SER A 243 6.88 19.12 -1.18
CA SER A 243 5.88 20.06 -0.69
C SER A 243 6.27 20.62 0.69
N ALA A 244 6.78 19.79 1.58
CA ALA A 244 7.27 20.24 2.89
C ALA A 244 8.41 21.25 2.73
N VAL A 245 9.35 20.98 1.84
CA VAL A 245 10.45 21.91 1.54
C VAL A 245 9.92 23.26 1.06
N LEU A 246 9.01 23.26 0.09
CA LEU A 246 8.49 24.50 -0.51
C LEU A 246 7.55 25.26 0.42
N GLN A 247 6.89 24.59 1.33
CA GLN A 247 5.98 25.22 2.30
C GLN A 247 6.71 25.59 3.59
N HIS A 248 8.03 25.40 3.65
CA HIS A 248 8.90 25.75 4.77
C HIS A 248 8.49 25.05 6.06
N VAL A 249 8.07 23.80 5.94
CA VAL A 249 7.76 22.93 7.08
C VAL A 249 8.69 21.72 7.07
N HIS A 250 8.87 21.10 8.23
CA HIS A 250 9.78 19.98 8.37
C HIS A 250 9.07 18.65 8.15
N SER A 251 7.89 18.48 8.76
CA SER A 251 7.12 17.25 8.66
C SER A 251 6.20 17.28 7.44
N ASN A 252 6.10 16.15 6.73
CA ASN A 252 5.14 15.99 5.65
C ASN A 252 3.70 16.20 6.11
N TYR A 253 3.41 15.94 7.39
CA TYR A 253 2.07 16.15 7.96
C TYR A 253 1.71 17.62 8.13
N GLU A 254 2.67 18.52 8.01
CA GLU A 254 2.43 19.97 8.10
C GLU A 254 2.10 20.61 6.75
N ILE A 255 2.19 19.88 5.63
CA ILE A 255 1.83 20.42 4.32
C ILE A 255 0.33 20.66 4.20
N ASP A 256 -0.07 21.50 3.24
CA ASP A 256 -1.45 21.89 3.00
C ASP A 256 -2.41 20.70 2.91
N LEU A 257 -2.06 19.68 2.12
CA LEU A 257 -2.87 18.48 1.92
C LEU A 257 -3.14 17.76 3.25
N PHE A 258 -2.10 17.52 4.05
CA PHE A 258 -2.25 16.83 5.33
C PHE A 258 -2.92 17.70 6.39
N GLN A 259 -2.72 19.02 6.36
CA GLN A 259 -3.42 19.91 7.30
C GLN A 259 -4.93 19.81 7.13
N ASN A 260 -5.40 19.75 5.89
CA ASN A 260 -6.83 19.58 5.61
C ASN A 260 -7.36 18.19 6.02
N LEU A 261 -6.58 17.14 5.76
CA LEU A 261 -6.95 15.79 6.18
C LEU A 261 -6.94 15.62 7.70
N LEU A 262 -5.97 16.20 8.39
CA LEU A 262 -5.90 16.18 9.86
C LEU A 262 -7.09 16.91 10.48
N ALA A 263 -7.48 18.05 9.92
CA ALA A 263 -8.66 18.79 10.37
C ALA A 263 -9.94 17.98 10.19
N ALA A 264 -10.10 17.34 9.03
CA ALA A 264 -11.25 16.49 8.75
C ALA A 264 -11.29 15.25 9.65
N ALA A 265 -10.14 14.63 9.91
CA ALA A 265 -10.02 13.49 10.82
C ALA A 265 -10.39 13.88 12.25
N ALA A 266 -9.87 14.99 12.73
CA ALA A 266 -10.18 15.52 14.07
C ALA A 266 -11.68 15.77 14.23
N LYS A 267 -12.31 16.38 13.22
CA LYS A 267 -13.75 16.63 13.22
C LYS A 267 -14.57 15.33 13.24
N ALA A 268 -14.19 14.36 12.42
CA ALA A 268 -14.89 13.07 12.36
C ALA A 268 -14.77 12.28 13.68
N ILE A 269 -13.61 12.33 14.31
CA ILE A 269 -13.35 11.67 15.60
C ILE A 269 -13.99 12.43 16.76
N GLY A 270 -14.05 13.75 16.67
CA GLY A 270 -14.55 14.62 17.76
C GLY A 270 -13.44 14.98 18.75
N CYS A 271 -12.21 15.17 18.28
CA CYS A 271 -11.07 15.57 19.10
C CYS A 271 -10.45 16.86 18.59
N SER A 272 -9.56 17.45 19.39
CA SER A 272 -8.77 18.60 18.97
C SER A 272 -7.63 18.15 18.04
N ASN A 273 -7.20 19.02 17.14
CA ASN A 273 -6.07 18.79 16.26
C ASN A 273 -4.81 19.41 16.87
N GLU A 274 -4.02 18.60 17.56
CA GLU A 274 -2.80 19.02 18.26
C GLU A 274 -1.54 18.34 17.71
N GLY A 275 -1.63 17.75 16.52
CA GLY A 275 -0.52 17.02 15.91
C GLY A 275 -0.23 15.68 16.58
N GLN A 276 -1.21 15.07 17.23
CA GLN A 276 -1.07 13.77 17.88
C GLN A 276 -0.67 12.69 16.86
N ALA A 277 0.20 11.78 17.29
CA ALA A 277 0.62 10.66 16.42
C ALA A 277 -0.56 9.85 15.90
N SER A 278 -1.55 9.56 16.76
CA SER A 278 -2.74 8.80 16.34
C SER A 278 -3.56 9.53 15.28
N LEU A 279 -3.63 10.85 15.33
CA LEU A 279 -4.33 11.63 14.31
C LEU A 279 -3.60 11.58 12.96
N LYS A 280 -2.27 11.64 12.99
CA LYS A 280 -1.44 11.48 11.78
C LYS A 280 -1.64 10.10 11.15
N VAL A 281 -1.73 9.05 11.96
CA VAL A 281 -2.02 7.70 11.48
C VAL A 281 -3.35 7.67 10.71
N VAL A 282 -4.40 8.25 11.27
CA VAL A 282 -5.72 8.29 10.62
C VAL A 282 -5.66 9.07 9.30
N ALA A 283 -5.01 10.23 9.30
CA ALA A 283 -4.87 11.05 8.08
C ALA A 283 -4.07 10.35 6.99
N ASP A 284 -3.00 9.64 7.35
CA ASP A 284 -2.25 8.82 6.41
C ASP A 284 -3.11 7.69 5.85
N HIS A 285 -3.76 6.96 6.72
CA HIS A 285 -4.48 5.74 6.37
C HIS A 285 -5.72 5.99 5.52
N ILE A 286 -6.36 7.14 5.64
CA ILE A 286 -7.50 7.44 4.75
C ILE A 286 -7.05 7.53 3.29
N ARG A 287 -5.83 7.99 3.03
CA ARG A 287 -5.28 8.04 1.67
C ARG A 287 -5.09 6.62 1.13
N SER A 288 -4.34 5.78 1.83
CA SER A 288 -4.07 4.41 1.36
C SER A 288 -5.36 3.61 1.22
N CYS A 289 -6.25 3.66 2.20
CA CYS A 289 -7.51 2.92 2.15
C CYS A 289 -8.42 3.42 1.03
N GLY A 290 -8.58 4.74 0.90
CA GLY A 290 -9.42 5.32 -0.13
C GLY A 290 -8.96 4.95 -1.54
N PHE A 291 -7.66 5.08 -1.80
CA PHE A 291 -7.11 4.75 -3.12
C PHE A 291 -7.11 3.25 -3.41
N LEU A 292 -6.83 2.41 -2.42
CA LEU A 292 -6.88 0.96 -2.61
C LEU A 292 -8.29 0.49 -2.97
N ILE A 293 -9.30 1.00 -2.27
CA ILE A 293 -10.70 0.66 -2.56
C ILE A 293 -11.11 1.19 -3.93
N ALA A 294 -10.72 2.42 -4.27
CA ALA A 294 -10.99 2.99 -5.59
C ALA A 294 -10.40 2.13 -6.72
N ASP A 295 -9.26 1.51 -6.49
CA ASP A 295 -8.60 0.65 -7.47
C ASP A 295 -9.07 -0.82 -7.42
N GLY A 296 -10.08 -1.12 -6.62
CA GLY A 296 -10.75 -2.42 -6.64
C GLY A 296 -10.37 -3.39 -5.53
N VAL A 297 -9.61 -2.97 -4.53
CA VAL A 297 -9.27 -3.82 -3.38
C VAL A 297 -10.42 -3.79 -2.37
N LEU A 298 -10.78 -4.95 -1.86
CA LEU A 298 -11.77 -5.10 -0.79
C LEU A 298 -11.12 -5.80 0.41
N PRO A 299 -11.54 -5.47 1.65
CA PRO A 299 -11.02 -6.14 2.83
C PRO A 299 -11.24 -7.66 2.75
N SER A 300 -10.20 -8.41 3.03
CA SER A 300 -10.26 -9.87 3.03
C SER A 300 -9.23 -10.46 3.97
N ASN A 301 -9.19 -11.79 4.06
CA ASN A 301 -8.33 -12.52 4.99
C ASN A 301 -6.94 -12.83 4.44
N GLU A 302 -6.68 -12.53 3.18
CA GLU A 302 -5.40 -12.84 2.54
C GLU A 302 -5.06 -11.83 1.45
N GLY A 303 -3.80 -11.78 1.06
CA GLY A 303 -3.33 -10.98 -0.05
C GLY A 303 -3.53 -9.47 0.14
N ARG A 304 -3.91 -8.80 -0.94
CA ARG A 304 -4.11 -7.34 -0.96
C ARG A 304 -5.22 -6.89 -0.01
N GLY A 305 -6.31 -7.65 0.03
CA GLY A 305 -7.45 -7.33 0.90
C GLY A 305 -7.10 -7.43 2.37
N TYR A 306 -6.19 -8.33 2.75
CA TYR A 306 -5.72 -8.42 4.12
C TYR A 306 -4.88 -7.20 4.52
N VAL A 307 -4.02 -6.74 3.63
CA VAL A 307 -3.24 -5.51 3.88
C VAL A 307 -4.18 -4.31 4.07
N LEU A 308 -5.18 -4.17 3.20
CA LEU A 308 -6.20 -3.12 3.35
C LEU A 308 -6.91 -3.23 4.71
N ARG A 309 -7.32 -4.42 5.10
CA ARG A 309 -7.96 -4.66 6.40
C ARG A 309 -7.08 -4.23 7.56
N ARG A 310 -5.80 -4.55 7.52
CA ARG A 310 -4.83 -4.14 8.53
C ARG A 310 -4.76 -2.63 8.67
N ILE A 311 -4.72 -1.92 7.55
CA ILE A 311 -4.66 -0.44 7.55
C ILE A 311 -5.95 0.14 8.11
N ILE A 312 -7.10 -0.34 7.67
CA ILE A 312 -8.41 0.13 8.18
C ILE A 312 -8.50 -0.08 9.68
N ARG A 313 -8.19 -1.28 10.17
CA ARG A 313 -8.30 -1.62 11.58
C ARG A 313 -7.32 -0.86 12.45
N ARG A 314 -6.13 -0.57 11.91
CA ARG A 314 -5.16 0.30 12.59
C ARG A 314 -5.71 1.72 12.74
N ALA A 315 -6.32 2.27 11.72
CA ALA A 315 -6.98 3.58 11.78
C ALA A 315 -8.12 3.58 12.79
N CYS A 316 -8.94 2.53 12.80
CA CYS A 316 -10.05 2.38 13.77
C CYS A 316 -9.53 2.39 15.21
N ARG A 317 -8.47 1.66 15.48
CA ARG A 317 -7.86 1.60 16.82
C ARG A 317 -7.32 2.97 17.25
N HIS A 318 -6.63 3.69 16.35
CA HIS A 318 -6.10 5.01 16.65
C HIS A 318 -7.22 6.04 16.83
N GLY A 319 -8.30 5.94 16.07
CA GLY A 319 -9.49 6.78 16.30
C GLY A 319 -10.16 6.49 17.63
N ASN A 320 -10.26 5.22 18.01
CA ASN A 320 -10.76 4.83 19.34
C ASN A 320 -9.89 5.41 20.47
N LYS A 321 -8.58 5.36 20.31
CA LYS A 321 -7.62 5.94 21.25
C LYS A 321 -7.84 7.44 21.43
N LEU A 322 -8.26 8.15 20.38
CA LEU A 322 -8.55 9.58 20.40
C LEU A 322 -9.96 9.91 20.89
N GLY A 323 -10.76 8.90 21.21
CA GLY A 323 -12.10 9.08 21.75
C GLY A 323 -13.24 8.99 20.74
N ALA A 324 -12.99 8.47 19.55
CA ALA A 324 -14.05 8.29 18.54
C ALA A 324 -15.16 7.38 19.08
N LYS A 325 -16.40 7.80 18.84
CA LYS A 325 -17.60 7.05 19.21
C LYS A 325 -18.29 6.57 17.95
N GLY A 326 -18.28 5.26 17.72
CA GLY A 326 -18.87 4.68 16.54
C GLY A 326 -17.98 4.83 15.31
N SER A 327 -18.58 4.68 14.12
CA SER A 327 -17.88 4.75 12.85
C SER A 327 -17.54 6.20 12.50
N PHE A 328 -16.30 6.47 12.21
CA PHE A 328 -15.81 7.81 11.88
C PHE A 328 -14.99 7.86 10.59
N PHE A 329 -14.26 6.80 10.29
CA PHE A 329 -13.24 6.79 9.24
C PHE A 329 -13.82 7.06 7.86
N TYR A 330 -14.97 6.45 7.55
CA TYR A 330 -15.65 6.66 6.28
C TYR A 330 -16.06 8.13 6.06
N GLN A 331 -16.26 8.90 7.13
CA GLN A 331 -16.63 10.32 7.05
C GLN A 331 -15.50 11.20 6.52
N ILE A 332 -14.28 10.71 6.51
CA ILE A 332 -13.11 11.46 6.06
C ILE A 332 -12.93 11.35 4.53
N VAL A 333 -13.62 10.42 3.90
CA VAL A 333 -13.51 10.18 2.44
C VAL A 333 -13.88 11.42 1.63
N ALA A 334 -14.88 12.17 2.05
CA ALA A 334 -15.29 13.41 1.37
C ALA A 334 -14.14 14.43 1.34
N ALA A 335 -13.42 14.58 2.44
CA ALA A 335 -12.26 15.48 2.52
C ALA A 335 -11.13 15.00 1.61
N LEU A 336 -10.87 13.69 1.56
CA LEU A 336 -9.88 13.12 0.66
C LEU A 336 -10.23 13.40 -0.81
N ALA A 337 -11.50 13.20 -1.19
CA ALA A 337 -11.96 13.47 -2.54
C ALA A 337 -11.84 14.96 -2.88
N ALA A 338 -12.12 15.86 -1.93
CA ALA A 338 -11.95 17.30 -2.12
C ALA A 338 -10.48 17.67 -2.33
N GLU A 339 -9.56 17.06 -1.58
CA GLU A 339 -8.12 17.36 -1.68
C GLU A 339 -7.46 16.79 -2.93
N MET A 340 -7.77 15.58 -3.31
CA MET A 340 -7.03 14.83 -4.32
C MET A 340 -7.88 14.42 -5.52
N GLY A 341 -9.18 14.66 -5.50
CA GLY A 341 -10.09 14.18 -6.54
C GLY A 341 -9.93 14.84 -7.91
N ASP A 342 -9.36 16.04 -7.99
CA ASP A 342 -9.09 16.70 -9.28
C ASP A 342 -7.93 16.01 -10.01
N ALA A 343 -6.90 15.60 -9.28
CA ALA A 343 -5.78 14.86 -9.85
C ALA A 343 -6.10 13.36 -10.05
N PHE A 344 -6.96 12.81 -9.20
CA PHE A 344 -7.34 11.40 -9.20
C PHE A 344 -8.88 11.29 -9.20
N PRO A 345 -9.53 11.41 -10.37
CA PRO A 345 -10.99 11.47 -10.48
C PRO A 345 -11.74 10.26 -9.91
N GLU A 346 -11.06 9.10 -9.81
CA GLU A 346 -11.62 7.88 -9.22
C GLU A 346 -12.09 8.08 -7.77
N LEU A 347 -11.47 9.00 -7.03
CA LEU A 347 -11.90 9.32 -5.67
C LEU A 347 -13.29 9.95 -5.64
N LYS A 348 -13.60 10.79 -6.61
CA LYS A 348 -14.92 11.43 -6.72
C LYS A 348 -15.96 10.46 -7.26
N SER A 349 -15.63 9.74 -8.34
CA SER A 349 -16.57 8.82 -8.98
C SER A 349 -16.94 7.63 -8.10
N GLN A 350 -16.02 7.20 -7.23
CA GLN A 350 -16.22 6.05 -6.35
C GLN A 350 -16.37 6.42 -4.87
N GLN A 351 -16.57 7.69 -4.57
CA GLN A 351 -16.67 8.14 -3.17
C GLN A 351 -17.70 7.34 -2.36
N ALA A 352 -18.88 7.15 -2.89
CA ALA A 352 -19.95 6.41 -2.21
C ALA A 352 -19.54 4.95 -1.95
N HIS A 353 -18.90 4.31 -2.93
CA HIS A 353 -18.41 2.94 -2.77
C HIS A 353 -17.33 2.85 -1.69
N ILE A 354 -16.36 3.77 -1.69
CA ILE A 354 -15.29 3.82 -0.69
C ILE A 354 -15.89 3.98 0.71
N GLU A 355 -16.82 4.91 0.86
CA GLU A 355 -17.52 5.15 2.14
C GLU A 355 -18.24 3.91 2.65
N ARG A 356 -18.95 3.20 1.78
CA ARG A 356 -19.66 1.97 2.14
C ARG A 356 -18.71 0.86 2.60
N VAL A 357 -17.63 0.65 1.87
CA VAL A 357 -16.64 -0.38 2.21
C VAL A 357 -16.00 -0.09 3.56
N LEU A 358 -15.58 1.15 3.79
CA LEU A 358 -14.96 1.55 5.06
C LEU A 358 -15.94 1.43 6.22
N LYS A 359 -17.15 1.91 6.04
CA LYS A 359 -18.19 1.86 7.09
C LYS A 359 -18.50 0.44 7.50
N ALA A 360 -18.66 -0.46 6.53
CA ALA A 360 -18.94 -1.88 6.81
C ALA A 360 -17.79 -2.53 7.60
N GLU A 361 -16.55 -2.28 7.22
CA GLU A 361 -15.38 -2.84 7.91
C GLU A 361 -15.22 -2.27 9.33
N GLU A 362 -15.46 -0.96 9.48
CA GLU A 362 -15.44 -0.32 10.80
C GLU A 362 -16.50 -0.91 11.73
N GLU A 363 -17.72 -1.07 11.24
CA GLU A 363 -18.84 -1.62 12.04
C GLU A 363 -18.56 -3.06 12.46
N GLN A 364 -17.94 -3.85 11.60
CA GLN A 364 -17.55 -5.19 11.94
C GLN A 364 -16.48 -5.24 13.02
N PHE A 365 -15.44 -4.42 12.87
CA PHE A 365 -14.36 -4.38 13.86
C PHE A 365 -14.81 -3.78 15.19
N ALA A 366 -15.74 -2.83 15.16
CA ALA A 366 -16.30 -2.22 16.37
C ALA A 366 -16.94 -3.25 17.32
N LYS A 367 -17.49 -4.34 16.77
CA LYS A 367 -18.10 -5.41 17.58
C LYS A 367 -17.11 -6.09 18.52
N THR A 368 -15.83 -6.13 18.14
CA THR A 368 -14.79 -6.88 18.87
C THR A 368 -13.66 -5.99 19.40
N LEU A 369 -13.55 -4.76 18.92
CA LEU A 369 -12.40 -3.89 19.24
C LEU A 369 -12.27 -3.60 20.73
N GLU A 370 -13.32 -3.12 21.37
CA GLU A 370 -13.28 -2.75 22.80
C GLU A 370 -13.02 -3.95 23.70
N GLN A 371 -13.66 -5.06 23.40
CA GLN A 371 -13.46 -6.30 24.15
C GLN A 371 -12.06 -6.85 23.96
N GLY A 372 -11.54 -6.82 22.74
CA GLY A 372 -10.17 -7.24 22.43
C GLY A 372 -9.14 -6.37 23.16
N LEU A 373 -9.33 -5.06 23.17
CA LEU A 373 -8.45 -4.14 23.90
C LEU A 373 -8.47 -4.44 25.41
N ARG A 374 -9.63 -4.71 25.97
CA ARG A 374 -9.77 -5.07 27.39
C ARG A 374 -9.02 -6.36 27.74
N ILE A 375 -9.16 -7.37 26.90
CA ILE A 375 -8.48 -8.66 27.09
C ILE A 375 -6.97 -8.48 26.98
N LEU A 376 -6.50 -7.71 26.01
CA LEU A 376 -5.08 -7.42 25.88
C LEU A 376 -4.55 -6.69 27.12
N GLU A 377 -5.28 -5.71 27.64
CA GLU A 377 -4.93 -5.00 28.88
C GLU A 377 -4.79 -5.95 30.07
N GLN A 378 -5.75 -6.87 30.23
CA GLN A 378 -5.71 -7.86 31.32
C GLN A 378 -4.49 -8.79 31.17
N ASP A 379 -4.20 -9.25 29.96
CA ASP A 379 -3.06 -10.13 29.71
C ASP A 379 -1.73 -9.40 29.92
N LEU A 380 -1.64 -8.13 29.52
CA LEU A 380 -0.43 -7.31 29.72
C LEU A 380 -0.20 -7.00 31.20
N ALA A 381 -1.26 -6.82 31.98
CA ALA A 381 -1.13 -6.56 33.42
C ALA A 381 -0.56 -7.78 34.17
N GLN A 382 -0.73 -8.98 33.65
CA GLN A 382 -0.23 -10.23 34.24
C GLN A 382 1.05 -10.72 33.57
N LEU A 383 1.55 -9.99 32.57
CA LEU A 383 2.70 -10.41 31.78
C LEU A 383 3.96 -10.41 32.65
N GLN A 384 4.70 -11.53 32.59
CA GLN A 384 6.03 -11.63 33.16
C GLN A 384 7.06 -11.56 32.02
N GLY A 385 7.86 -10.51 32.02
CA GLY A 385 8.79 -10.23 30.95
C GLY A 385 8.26 -9.17 29.98
N ASP A 386 8.86 -9.15 28.78
CA ASP A 386 8.64 -8.09 27.79
C ASP A 386 8.14 -8.62 26.43
N VAL A 387 7.75 -9.88 26.36
CA VAL A 387 7.25 -10.52 25.13
C VAL A 387 5.81 -10.99 25.34
N VAL A 388 4.90 -10.52 24.51
CA VAL A 388 3.49 -10.97 24.52
C VAL A 388 3.43 -12.38 23.92
N PRO A 389 2.87 -13.37 24.65
CA PRO A 389 2.83 -14.76 24.17
C PRO A 389 2.06 -14.90 22.86
N GLY A 390 2.53 -15.82 22.00
CA GLY A 390 1.94 -16.07 20.69
C GLY A 390 0.49 -16.53 20.73
N ASP A 391 0.09 -17.26 21.78
CA ASP A 391 -1.30 -17.71 21.98
C ASP A 391 -2.24 -16.52 22.28
N VAL A 392 -1.75 -15.49 22.98
CA VAL A 392 -2.51 -14.24 23.23
C VAL A 392 -2.70 -13.50 21.91
N VAL A 393 -1.63 -13.34 21.13
CA VAL A 393 -1.67 -12.67 19.82
C VAL A 393 -2.62 -13.40 18.88
N PHE A 394 -2.58 -14.73 18.88
CA PHE A 394 -3.45 -15.56 18.05
C PHE A 394 -4.93 -15.44 18.47
N LYS A 395 -5.22 -15.46 19.77
CA LYS A 395 -6.58 -15.28 20.28
C LYS A 395 -7.17 -13.94 19.85
N LEU A 396 -6.39 -12.87 19.92
CA LEU A 396 -6.81 -11.55 19.47
C LEU A 396 -7.08 -11.53 17.96
N TYR A 397 -6.27 -12.25 17.19
CA TYR A 397 -6.48 -12.40 15.75
C TYR A 397 -7.75 -13.22 15.46
N ASP A 398 -7.84 -14.41 16.03
CA ASP A 398 -8.88 -15.40 15.69
C ASP A 398 -10.27 -15.00 16.21
N THR A 399 -10.34 -14.51 17.44
CA THR A 399 -11.62 -14.19 18.09
C THR A 399 -12.03 -12.74 17.95
N TYR A 400 -11.06 -11.81 17.99
CA TYR A 400 -11.36 -10.38 18.04
C TYR A 400 -10.98 -9.63 16.76
N GLY A 401 -10.43 -10.33 15.78
CA GLY A 401 -10.11 -9.74 14.48
C GLY A 401 -8.95 -8.74 14.50
N PHE A 402 -8.04 -8.86 15.45
CA PHE A 402 -6.84 -8.03 15.54
C PHE A 402 -5.75 -8.60 14.61
N PRO A 403 -5.43 -7.97 13.49
CA PRO A 403 -4.25 -8.38 12.74
C PRO A 403 -3.02 -8.44 13.65
N MET A 404 -2.12 -9.36 13.43
CA MET A 404 -0.92 -9.53 14.26
C MET A 404 -0.17 -8.21 14.42
N ASP A 405 -0.05 -7.45 13.35
CA ASP A 405 0.65 -6.15 13.35
C ASP A 405 -0.02 -5.12 14.25
N LEU A 406 -1.34 -5.19 14.39
CA LEU A 406 -2.07 -4.29 15.30
C LEU A 406 -1.70 -4.58 16.76
N THR A 407 -1.65 -5.85 17.14
CA THR A 407 -1.21 -6.26 18.48
C THR A 407 0.26 -5.88 18.71
N ALA A 408 1.11 -6.08 17.71
CA ALA A 408 2.52 -5.66 17.75
C ALA A 408 2.66 -4.15 17.94
N ASP A 409 1.83 -3.36 17.27
CA ASP A 409 1.80 -1.90 17.35
C ASP A 409 1.45 -1.43 18.78
N ILE A 410 0.42 -2.03 19.36
CA ILE A 410 -0.01 -1.75 20.73
C ILE A 410 1.10 -2.15 21.73
N ALA A 411 1.73 -3.30 21.52
CA ALA A 411 2.83 -3.77 22.36
C ALA A 411 4.01 -2.80 22.35
N ARG A 412 4.39 -2.28 21.16
CA ARG A 412 5.48 -1.33 21.02
C ARG A 412 5.24 -0.03 21.79
N GLU A 413 4.01 0.42 21.88
CA GLU A 413 3.68 1.63 22.69
C GLU A 413 4.01 1.46 24.17
N ARG A 414 4.18 0.23 24.63
CA ARG A 414 4.54 -0.13 26.01
C ARG A 414 5.94 -0.75 26.11
N GLU A 415 6.74 -0.57 25.07
CA GLU A 415 8.11 -1.12 24.99
C GLU A 415 8.13 -2.65 25.08
N LEU A 416 7.07 -3.32 24.57
CA LEU A 416 6.95 -4.76 24.50
C LEU A 416 7.08 -5.23 23.06
N THR A 417 7.42 -6.51 22.90
CA THR A 417 7.43 -7.22 21.61
C THR A 417 6.41 -8.36 21.65
N ILE A 418 6.13 -8.97 20.50
CA ILE A 418 5.26 -10.13 20.40
C ILE A 418 6.07 -11.36 20.00
N ASP A 419 5.57 -12.54 20.40
CA ASP A 419 6.12 -13.83 19.97
C ASP A 419 5.54 -14.22 18.61
N GLU A 420 6.18 -13.76 17.52
CA GLU A 420 5.72 -14.04 16.15
C GLU A 420 5.79 -15.53 15.83
N ALA A 421 6.84 -16.23 16.27
CA ALA A 421 6.98 -17.66 16.02
C ALA A 421 5.86 -18.45 16.71
N GLY A 422 5.48 -18.07 17.93
CA GLY A 422 4.35 -18.67 18.65
C GLY A 422 3.04 -18.42 17.95
N PHE A 423 2.83 -17.21 17.43
CA PHE A 423 1.66 -16.88 16.63
C PHE A 423 1.57 -17.76 15.37
N GLU A 424 2.68 -17.92 14.64
CA GLU A 424 2.72 -18.74 13.44
C GLU A 424 2.44 -20.22 13.74
N ARG A 425 2.93 -20.73 14.87
CA ARG A 425 2.61 -22.10 15.30
C ARG A 425 1.12 -22.27 15.55
N GLU A 426 0.46 -21.30 16.16
CA GLU A 426 -0.98 -21.32 16.38
C GLU A 426 -1.77 -21.23 15.07
N MET A 427 -1.30 -20.41 14.13
CA MET A 427 -1.88 -20.33 12.78
C MET A 427 -1.78 -21.67 12.05
N ASP A 428 -0.62 -22.32 12.11
CA ASP A 428 -0.41 -23.63 11.48
C ASP A 428 -1.28 -24.71 12.14
N ALA A 429 -1.43 -24.69 13.46
CA ALA A 429 -2.31 -25.60 14.20
C ALA A 429 -3.77 -25.41 13.78
N GLN A 430 -4.21 -24.16 13.58
CA GLN A 430 -5.56 -23.88 13.10
C GLN A 430 -5.78 -24.40 11.69
N ARG A 431 -4.80 -24.19 10.78
CA ARG A 431 -4.85 -24.72 9.42
C ARG A 431 -4.96 -26.23 9.41
N GLU A 432 -4.21 -26.89 10.27
CA GLU A 432 -4.26 -28.36 10.41
C GLU A 432 -5.60 -28.83 10.94
N ARG A 433 -6.16 -28.17 11.95
CA ARG A 433 -7.52 -28.47 12.46
C ARG A 433 -8.58 -28.26 11.38
N ALA A 434 -8.45 -27.21 10.57
CA ALA A 434 -9.35 -26.95 9.46
C ALA A 434 -9.26 -28.05 8.39
N ARG A 435 -8.05 -28.51 8.08
CA ARG A 435 -7.83 -29.64 7.16
C ARG A 435 -8.43 -30.93 7.72
N SER A 436 -8.24 -31.21 9.00
CA SER A 436 -8.79 -32.40 9.67
C SER A 436 -10.31 -32.36 9.74
N ALA A 437 -10.89 -31.18 9.96
CA ALA A 437 -12.34 -30.97 9.92
C ALA A 437 -12.88 -31.09 8.50
N SER A 438 -12.14 -30.63 7.49
CA SER A 438 -12.50 -30.77 6.09
C SER A 438 -12.22 -32.15 5.51
N ALA A 439 -11.59 -33.07 6.28
CA ALA A 439 -11.55 -34.49 5.94
C ALA A 439 -12.95 -35.11 6.03
N PHE A 440 -13.88 -34.47 6.73
CA PHE A 440 -15.33 -34.80 6.70
C PHE A 440 -16.12 -33.92 5.74
N GLY A 441 -15.52 -32.82 5.26
CA GLY A 441 -16.01 -31.96 4.17
C GLY A 441 -14.84 -31.63 3.27
N MET A 442 -15.03 -31.74 1.95
CA MET A 442 -13.99 -31.55 0.95
C MET A 442 -13.39 -30.15 1.01
N ASP A 443 -12.08 -30.04 0.77
CA ASP A 443 -11.42 -28.77 0.52
C ASP A 443 -11.80 -28.27 -0.87
N TYR A 444 -12.72 -27.33 -0.92
CA TYR A 444 -13.18 -26.74 -2.18
C TYR A 444 -12.19 -25.75 -2.78
N ASN A 445 -11.15 -25.35 -2.07
CA ASN A 445 -10.17 -24.38 -2.57
C ASN A 445 -9.42 -24.88 -3.82
N SER A 446 -9.19 -26.19 -3.91
CA SER A 446 -8.52 -26.81 -5.05
C SER A 446 -9.46 -27.23 -6.17
N VAL A 447 -10.77 -27.26 -5.93
CA VAL A 447 -11.77 -27.81 -6.85
C VAL A 447 -12.58 -26.75 -7.55
N VAL A 448 -12.81 -25.60 -6.89
CA VAL A 448 -13.59 -24.50 -7.45
C VAL A 448 -12.74 -23.77 -8.49
N LYS A 449 -13.20 -23.86 -9.75
CA LYS A 449 -12.58 -23.17 -10.89
C LYS A 449 -13.64 -22.31 -11.54
N VAL A 450 -13.82 -21.11 -10.99
CA VAL A 450 -14.76 -20.13 -11.54
C VAL A 450 -13.95 -18.94 -12.05
N ASP A 451 -14.12 -18.62 -13.32
CA ASP A 451 -13.37 -17.56 -13.98
C ASP A 451 -13.86 -16.16 -13.60
N SER A 452 -15.06 -16.05 -13.02
CA SER A 452 -15.63 -14.77 -12.61
C SER A 452 -15.71 -14.64 -11.11
N ALA A 453 -15.40 -13.45 -10.60
CA ALA A 453 -15.53 -13.12 -9.19
C ALA A 453 -17.00 -12.90 -8.82
N THR A 454 -17.36 -13.23 -7.57
CA THR A 454 -18.65 -12.90 -7.00
C THR A 454 -18.66 -11.44 -6.55
N GLU A 455 -19.67 -10.67 -6.97
CA GLU A 455 -19.87 -9.31 -6.49
C GLU A 455 -20.50 -9.36 -5.09
N PHE A 456 -19.88 -8.68 -4.12
CA PHE A 456 -20.42 -8.63 -2.77
C PHE A 456 -21.35 -7.45 -2.58
N LEU A 457 -22.60 -7.74 -2.20
CA LEU A 457 -23.68 -6.75 -2.01
C LEU A 457 -23.89 -6.38 -0.54
N GLY A 458 -23.24 -7.05 0.39
CA GLY A 458 -23.50 -6.96 1.83
C GLY A 458 -23.16 -5.62 2.50
N TYR A 459 -22.51 -4.70 1.80
CA TYR A 459 -22.29 -3.35 2.31
C TYR A 459 -23.57 -2.51 2.35
N ASP A 460 -24.52 -2.80 1.47
CA ASP A 460 -25.76 -2.03 1.30
C ASP A 460 -27.01 -2.80 1.69
N ALA A 461 -26.96 -4.13 1.72
CA ALA A 461 -28.14 -4.95 1.82
C ALA A 461 -27.90 -6.27 2.56
N THR A 462 -28.90 -6.74 3.27
CA THR A 462 -28.97 -8.08 3.86
C THR A 462 -29.72 -9.07 2.96
N GLU A 463 -30.30 -8.57 1.87
CA GLU A 463 -31.01 -9.36 0.88
C GLU A 463 -30.59 -8.91 -0.52
N GLY A 464 -30.63 -9.84 -1.47
CA GLY A 464 -30.28 -9.53 -2.85
C GLY A 464 -30.70 -10.65 -3.80
N GLN A 465 -30.50 -10.41 -5.08
CA GLN A 465 -30.74 -11.40 -6.13
C GLN A 465 -29.43 -11.71 -6.85
N GLY A 466 -29.23 -12.98 -7.18
CA GLY A 466 -28.07 -13.43 -7.91
C GLY A 466 -28.40 -14.64 -8.76
N LYS A 467 -27.51 -15.00 -9.66
CA LYS A 467 -27.60 -16.20 -10.49
C LYS A 467 -26.62 -17.25 -9.99
N ILE A 468 -27.05 -18.52 -10.02
CA ILE A 468 -26.18 -19.63 -9.72
C ILE A 468 -25.23 -19.84 -10.89
N ILE A 469 -23.93 -19.66 -10.65
CA ILE A 469 -22.92 -19.84 -11.69
C ILE A 469 -22.18 -21.17 -11.59
N ALA A 470 -22.21 -21.80 -10.41
CA ALA A 470 -21.62 -23.13 -10.19
C ALA A 470 -22.26 -23.81 -9.00
N LEU A 471 -22.33 -25.14 -9.04
CA LEU A 471 -22.80 -26.02 -7.96
C LEU A 471 -21.78 -27.13 -7.75
N TYR A 472 -21.54 -27.48 -6.48
CA TYR A 472 -20.60 -28.55 -6.09
C TYR A 472 -21.24 -29.50 -5.09
N LYS A 473 -20.99 -30.80 -5.26
CA LYS A 473 -21.38 -31.86 -4.33
C LYS A 473 -20.22 -32.82 -4.16
N ASP A 474 -19.84 -33.10 -2.90
CA ASP A 474 -18.73 -34.00 -2.56
C ASP A 474 -17.43 -33.66 -3.32
N GLY A 475 -17.16 -32.35 -3.49
CA GLY A 475 -15.96 -31.87 -4.15
C GLY A 475 -15.97 -31.89 -5.67
N GLN A 476 -17.09 -32.22 -6.29
CA GLN A 476 -17.23 -32.27 -7.74
C GLN A 476 -18.28 -31.30 -8.25
N ALA A 477 -18.01 -30.68 -9.39
CA ALA A 477 -18.96 -29.81 -10.05
C ALA A 477 -20.18 -30.63 -10.51
N VAL A 478 -21.37 -30.11 -10.25
CA VAL A 478 -22.64 -30.76 -10.63
C VAL A 478 -23.55 -29.73 -11.30
N ASP A 479 -24.53 -30.22 -12.07
CA ASP A 479 -25.49 -29.36 -12.75
C ASP A 479 -26.70 -29.02 -11.87
N GLN A 480 -26.97 -29.84 -10.85
CA GLN A 480 -28.07 -29.60 -9.92
C GLN A 480 -27.79 -30.19 -8.54
N LEU A 481 -28.46 -29.63 -7.55
CA LEU A 481 -28.54 -30.16 -6.19
C LEU A 481 -30.01 -30.44 -5.88
N GLY A 482 -30.30 -31.69 -5.44
CA GLY A 482 -31.64 -32.13 -5.08
C GLY A 482 -31.95 -31.97 -3.59
N GLU A 483 -33.22 -32.16 -3.24
CA GLU A 483 -33.71 -32.03 -1.86
C GLU A 483 -32.94 -32.95 -0.91
N GLY A 484 -32.52 -32.40 0.23
CA GLY A 484 -31.75 -33.09 1.25
C GLY A 484 -30.24 -33.18 0.96
N GLU A 485 -29.78 -32.79 -0.19
CA GLU A 485 -28.37 -32.85 -0.52
C GLU A 485 -27.58 -31.67 0.06
N GLN A 486 -26.41 -32.00 0.60
CA GLN A 486 -25.43 -31.01 1.02
C GLN A 486 -24.59 -30.60 -0.18
N GLY A 487 -24.25 -29.32 -0.27
CA GLY A 487 -23.42 -28.83 -1.35
C GLY A 487 -22.95 -27.41 -1.17
N VAL A 488 -22.33 -26.90 -2.22
CA VAL A 488 -21.82 -25.54 -2.29
C VAL A 488 -22.45 -24.83 -3.50
N VAL A 489 -22.97 -23.65 -3.26
CA VAL A 489 -23.54 -22.77 -4.30
C VAL A 489 -22.62 -21.58 -4.50
N VAL A 490 -22.23 -21.31 -5.75
CA VAL A 490 -21.48 -20.12 -6.14
C VAL A 490 -22.43 -19.22 -6.92
N LEU A 491 -22.54 -17.97 -6.49
CA LEU A 491 -23.40 -16.96 -7.11
C LEU A 491 -22.56 -15.89 -7.83
N ASP A 492 -23.14 -15.25 -8.84
CA ASP A 492 -22.51 -14.12 -9.51
C ASP A 492 -22.42 -12.88 -8.61
N ARG A 493 -23.36 -12.75 -7.66
CA ARG A 493 -23.35 -11.72 -6.62
C ARG A 493 -24.10 -12.21 -5.39
N THR A 494 -23.71 -11.69 -4.22
CA THR A 494 -24.25 -12.16 -2.96
C THR A 494 -24.20 -11.10 -1.86
N PRO A 495 -25.24 -11.00 -0.99
CA PRO A 495 -25.16 -10.22 0.24
C PRO A 495 -24.47 -10.97 1.39
N PHE A 496 -24.14 -12.26 1.22
CA PHE A 496 -23.49 -13.07 2.27
C PHE A 496 -22.03 -12.70 2.40
N TYR A 497 -21.60 -12.36 3.62
CA TYR A 497 -20.19 -12.12 3.94
C TYR A 497 -19.44 -13.43 4.05
N ALA A 498 -18.31 -13.53 3.38
CA ALA A 498 -17.43 -14.71 3.47
C ALA A 498 -16.54 -14.61 4.71
N GLU A 499 -16.27 -15.76 5.37
CA GLU A 499 -15.37 -15.84 6.51
C GLU A 499 -14.04 -15.17 6.22
N SER A 500 -13.62 -14.28 7.13
CA SER A 500 -12.40 -13.50 6.94
C SER A 500 -11.97 -12.83 8.24
N GLY A 501 -10.65 -12.88 8.55
CA GLY A 501 -10.02 -12.09 9.61
C GLY A 501 -10.68 -12.16 10.99
N GLY A 502 -10.99 -13.33 11.51
CA GLY A 502 -11.66 -13.51 12.80
C GLY A 502 -13.18 -13.33 12.75
N GLN A 503 -13.74 -13.12 11.57
CA GLN A 503 -15.19 -12.97 11.36
C GLN A 503 -15.76 -14.23 10.75
N VAL A 504 -16.84 -14.76 11.36
CA VAL A 504 -17.56 -15.92 10.82
C VAL A 504 -18.28 -15.52 9.54
N GLY A 505 -18.36 -16.44 8.58
CA GLY A 505 -19.16 -16.24 7.38
C GLY A 505 -20.65 -16.14 7.70
N ASP A 506 -21.39 -15.43 6.87
CA ASP A 506 -22.83 -15.28 7.05
C ASP A 506 -23.59 -16.57 6.80
N SER A 507 -24.72 -16.71 7.49
CA SER A 507 -25.71 -17.77 7.29
C SER A 507 -27.06 -17.15 6.87
N GLY A 508 -27.92 -17.96 6.29
CA GLY A 508 -29.21 -17.51 5.82
C GLY A 508 -29.82 -18.54 4.88
N PHE A 509 -30.49 -18.06 3.83
CA PHE A 509 -31.04 -18.96 2.82
C PHE A 509 -31.06 -18.35 1.43
N LEU A 510 -31.06 -19.23 0.43
CA LEU A 510 -31.28 -18.91 -0.98
C LEU A 510 -32.62 -19.51 -1.39
N GLN A 511 -33.40 -18.77 -2.16
CA GLN A 511 -34.68 -19.25 -2.66
C GLN A 511 -34.82 -18.99 -4.17
N ALA A 512 -35.20 -20.04 -4.89
CA ALA A 512 -35.44 -19.98 -6.33
C ALA A 512 -36.78 -20.70 -6.61
N GLY A 513 -37.88 -19.95 -6.70
CA GLY A 513 -39.21 -20.53 -6.83
C GLY A 513 -39.56 -21.37 -5.60
N ALA A 514 -39.83 -22.67 -5.83
CA ALA A 514 -40.12 -23.63 -4.76
C ALA A 514 -38.87 -24.21 -4.09
N ALA A 515 -37.70 -23.96 -4.65
CA ALA A 515 -36.42 -24.47 -4.12
C ALA A 515 -35.89 -23.54 -3.04
N ARG A 516 -35.41 -24.14 -1.94
CA ARG A 516 -34.77 -23.42 -0.84
C ARG A 516 -33.47 -24.14 -0.45
N PHE A 517 -32.41 -23.34 -0.30
CA PHE A 517 -31.10 -23.79 0.17
C PHE A 517 -30.74 -23.06 1.44
N ASP A 518 -30.56 -23.78 2.54
CA ASP A 518 -30.18 -23.19 3.82
C ASP A 518 -28.66 -23.06 3.87
N VAL A 519 -28.17 -21.82 3.89
CA VAL A 519 -26.73 -21.51 3.98
C VAL A 519 -26.30 -21.54 5.43
N ARG A 520 -25.34 -22.40 5.75
CA ARG A 520 -24.80 -22.56 7.11
C ARG A 520 -23.51 -21.77 7.31
N ASP A 521 -22.74 -21.58 6.24
CA ASP A 521 -21.49 -20.85 6.27
C ASP A 521 -21.17 -20.31 4.86
N THR A 522 -20.38 -19.24 4.80
CA THR A 522 -19.92 -18.66 3.56
C THR A 522 -18.40 -18.49 3.65
N THR A 523 -17.68 -19.04 2.67
CA THR A 523 -16.23 -18.94 2.57
C THR A 523 -15.85 -18.32 1.23
N LYS A 524 -14.56 -18.06 1.02
CA LYS A 524 -14.08 -17.42 -0.18
C LYS A 524 -12.88 -18.16 -0.75
N THR A 525 -12.87 -18.39 -2.06
CA THR A 525 -11.74 -18.96 -2.79
C THR A 525 -11.48 -18.10 -4.03
N GLY A 526 -10.31 -17.46 -4.05
CA GLY A 526 -10.04 -16.45 -5.09
C GLY A 526 -11.08 -15.34 -5.02
N GLY A 527 -11.75 -15.04 -6.14
CA GLY A 527 -12.84 -14.07 -6.19
C GLY A 527 -14.22 -14.67 -5.94
N ALA A 528 -14.34 -16.00 -5.81
CA ALA A 528 -15.63 -16.67 -5.68
C ALA A 528 -16.05 -16.82 -4.21
N PHE A 529 -17.33 -16.53 -3.90
CA PHE A 529 -17.93 -16.76 -2.59
C PHE A 529 -18.65 -18.10 -2.61
N LEU A 530 -18.31 -18.96 -1.66
CA LEU A 530 -18.84 -20.33 -1.54
C LEU A 530 -19.89 -20.37 -0.44
N HIS A 531 -21.13 -20.67 -0.80
CA HIS A 531 -22.25 -20.82 0.13
C HIS A 531 -22.42 -22.29 0.46
N HIS A 532 -22.04 -22.70 1.68
CA HIS A 532 -22.13 -24.08 2.15
C HIS A 532 -23.46 -24.32 2.83
N GLY A 533 -24.14 -25.37 2.46
CA GLY A 533 -25.43 -25.66 3.07
C GLY A 533 -26.14 -26.92 2.57
N VAL A 534 -27.43 -26.96 2.74
CA VAL A 534 -28.32 -28.09 2.43
C VAL A 534 -29.54 -27.58 1.66
N VAL A 535 -29.97 -28.34 0.65
CA VAL A 535 -31.22 -28.08 -0.04
C VAL A 535 -32.38 -28.52 0.86
N ALA A 536 -33.12 -27.55 1.37
CA ALA A 536 -34.26 -27.80 2.26
C ALA A 536 -35.51 -28.27 1.50
N SER A 537 -35.70 -27.77 0.27
CA SER A 537 -36.83 -28.15 -0.59
C SER A 537 -36.49 -27.88 -2.07
N GLY A 538 -37.10 -28.69 -2.94
CA GLY A 538 -36.93 -28.53 -4.39
C GLY A 538 -35.56 -28.92 -4.91
N ALA A 539 -35.14 -28.35 -6.02
CA ALA A 539 -33.84 -28.56 -6.61
C ALA A 539 -33.25 -27.24 -7.12
N LEU A 540 -31.92 -27.10 -6.99
CA LEU A 540 -31.18 -25.96 -7.52
C LEU A 540 -30.52 -26.33 -8.84
N LEU A 541 -30.58 -25.42 -9.79
CA LEU A 541 -29.99 -25.55 -11.12
C LEU A 541 -29.09 -24.36 -11.40
N ILE A 542 -28.12 -24.55 -12.29
CA ILE A 542 -27.28 -23.46 -12.79
C ILE A 542 -28.14 -22.51 -13.64
N GLY A 543 -28.03 -21.17 -13.40
CA GLY A 543 -28.76 -20.13 -14.14
C GLY A 543 -29.92 -19.42 -13.40
#